data_e18d84b66975d6c2dad2dd0e94569c19
#
_entry.id   e18d84b66975d6c2dad2dd0e94569c19
#
_cell.length_a   1.000
_cell.length_b   1.000
_cell.length_c   1.000
_cell.angle_alpha   90.00
_cell.angle_beta   90.00
_cell.angle_gamma   90.00
#
_symmetry.space_group_name_H-M   'P 1'
#
loop_
_entity.id
_entity.type
_entity.pdbx_description
1 polymer ?
#
loop_
_entity_poly.entity_id
_entity_poly.type
_entity_poly.pdbx_seq_one_letter_code
_entity_poly.pdbx_strand_id
1 'polypeptide(L)'
;IIILSFPKINFFKSIYSVLGIGYIKIGSGTFCSLIPCFIIFFIGENIDLIFRLLLLVPILFLGFISLNINFEEVGIKSKDPSFVVIDEFAGMWIALIISDQLFLIIMSFLLFRFFDITKFLGINKIEKLNGSLGIMLDDIVAGLYTLIIVFFIKIFLF
;
A
#
# COMPACT_ATOMS: atom_id res chain seq x y z
N ILE A 1 -18.74 11.12 16.10
CA ILE A 1 -18.30 9.99 16.94
C ILE A 1 -17.95 8.86 15.97
N ILE A 2 -16.65 8.57 15.80
CA ILE A 2 -16.14 7.45 14.97
C ILE A 2 -16.40 6.19 15.79
N ILE A 3 -17.48 5.48 15.48
CA ILE A 3 -17.77 4.19 16.12
C ILE A 3 -16.90 3.15 15.40
N LEU A 4 -15.78 2.80 16.02
CA LEU A 4 -14.94 1.68 15.62
C LEU A 4 -15.64 0.39 16.07
N SER A 5 -16.39 -0.25 15.17
CA SER A 5 -16.85 -1.62 15.42
C SER A 5 -15.71 -2.56 15.00
N PHE A 6 -14.85 -2.92 15.95
CA PHE A 6 -13.83 -3.94 15.70
C PHE A 6 -14.47 -5.33 15.66
N PRO A 7 -14.48 -6.04 14.52
CA PRO A 7 -14.78 -7.46 14.50
C PRO A 7 -13.72 -8.23 15.30
N LYS A 8 -14.03 -9.46 15.71
CA LYS A 8 -12.99 -10.34 16.30
C LYS A 8 -11.84 -10.47 15.29
N ILE A 9 -10.72 -9.84 15.62
CA ILE A 9 -9.56 -9.77 14.71
C ILE A 9 -8.76 -11.05 14.90
N ASN A 10 -8.76 -11.91 13.87
CA ASN A 10 -7.85 -13.04 13.76
C ASN A 10 -6.48 -12.53 13.26
N PHE A 11 -5.41 -13.31 13.45
CA PHE A 11 -4.05 -12.95 13.03
C PHE A 11 -3.98 -12.44 11.57
N PHE A 12 -4.59 -13.15 10.63
CA PHE A 12 -4.62 -12.73 9.22
C PHE A 12 -5.44 -11.45 8.98
N LYS A 13 -6.52 -11.26 9.75
CA LYS A 13 -7.30 -10.00 9.69
C LYS A 13 -6.47 -8.81 10.12
N SER A 14 -5.59 -8.98 11.11
CA SER A 14 -4.65 -7.93 11.53
C SER A 14 -3.66 -7.58 10.42
N ILE A 15 -3.23 -8.57 9.61
CA ILE A 15 -2.28 -8.35 8.52
C ILE A 15 -2.95 -7.57 7.40
N TYR A 16 -4.01 -8.08 6.78
CA TYR A 16 -4.60 -7.41 5.61
C TYR A 16 -5.28 -6.07 5.95
N SER A 17 -5.71 -5.88 7.20
CA SER A 17 -6.26 -4.59 7.66
C SER A 17 -5.22 -3.66 8.29
N VAL A 18 -3.95 -4.04 8.27
CA VAL A 18 -2.82 -3.33 8.90
C VAL A 18 -3.19 -2.89 10.31
N LEU A 19 -3.24 -3.90 11.22
CA LEU A 19 -3.61 -3.73 12.63
C LEU A 19 -4.97 -3.07 12.88
N GLY A 20 -5.90 -3.22 11.94
CA GLY A 20 -7.27 -2.71 12.07
C GLY A 20 -7.51 -1.33 11.45
N ILE A 21 -6.52 -0.70 10.81
CA ILE A 21 -6.69 0.58 10.11
C ILE A 21 -7.71 0.47 8.99
N GLY A 22 -7.77 -0.68 8.30
CA GLY A 22 -8.77 -0.96 7.27
C GLY A 22 -10.23 -0.84 7.74
N TYR A 23 -10.49 -0.91 9.03
CA TYR A 23 -11.86 -0.73 9.58
C TYR A 23 -12.24 0.73 9.85
N ILE A 24 -11.37 1.69 9.54
CA ILE A 24 -11.72 3.11 9.55
C ILE A 24 -12.69 3.35 8.39
N LYS A 25 -13.88 3.91 8.70
CA LYS A 25 -14.98 4.05 7.74
C LYS A 25 -14.68 4.99 6.56
N ILE A 26 -13.80 5.96 6.72
CA ILE A 26 -13.50 6.98 5.73
C ILE A 26 -12.00 7.08 5.54
N GLY A 27 -11.52 6.83 4.32
CA GLY A 27 -10.12 7.04 3.97
C GLY A 27 -9.13 6.02 4.57
N SER A 28 -9.57 4.77 4.87
CA SER A 28 -8.71 3.71 5.42
C SER A 28 -7.41 3.54 4.63
N GLY A 29 -7.47 3.48 3.31
CA GLY A 29 -6.30 3.39 2.44
C GLY A 29 -5.39 4.60 2.53
N THR A 30 -5.94 5.83 2.63
CA THR A 30 -5.13 7.04 2.81
C THR A 30 -4.38 7.00 4.14
N PHE A 31 -5.06 6.63 5.24
CA PHE A 31 -4.41 6.47 6.54
C PHE A 31 -3.35 5.37 6.52
N CYS A 32 -3.64 4.25 5.84
CA CYS A 32 -2.68 3.17 5.70
C CYS A 32 -1.44 3.60 4.91
N SER A 33 -1.60 4.31 3.80
CA SER A 33 -0.50 4.83 2.97
C SER A 33 0.38 5.84 3.72
N LEU A 34 -0.13 6.54 4.73
CA LEU A 34 0.67 7.44 5.56
C LEU A 34 1.65 6.71 6.47
N ILE A 35 1.38 5.46 6.85
CA ILE A 35 2.27 4.72 7.76
C ILE A 35 3.66 4.52 7.17
N PRO A 36 3.82 3.97 5.94
CA PRO A 36 5.14 3.91 5.29
C PRO A 36 5.81 5.27 5.17
N CYS A 37 5.04 6.35 4.91
CA CYS A 37 5.60 7.71 4.86
C CYS A 37 6.22 8.12 6.19
N PHE A 38 5.52 7.90 7.30
CA PHE A 38 6.05 8.20 8.63
C PHE A 38 7.26 7.32 8.98
N ILE A 39 7.23 6.04 8.64
CA ILE A 39 8.37 5.14 8.86
C ILE A 39 9.59 5.68 8.11
N ILE A 40 9.47 6.00 6.83
CA ILE A 40 10.59 6.50 6.04
C ILE A 40 11.02 7.91 6.51
N PHE A 41 10.10 8.76 6.94
CA PHE A 41 10.44 10.09 7.44
C PHE A 41 11.29 10.03 8.72
N PHE A 42 10.94 9.17 9.68
CA PHE A 42 11.64 9.12 10.96
C PHE A 42 12.91 8.26 10.97
N ILE A 43 12.94 7.20 10.19
CA ILE A 43 14.04 6.23 10.24
C ILE A 43 14.69 5.95 8.88
N GLY A 44 14.18 6.56 7.80
CA GLY A 44 14.63 6.30 6.43
C GLY A 44 16.10 6.63 6.19
N GLU A 45 16.64 7.67 6.82
CA GLU A 45 18.06 8.01 6.74
C GLU A 45 18.98 6.92 7.31
N ASN A 46 18.46 6.12 8.26
CA ASN A 46 19.20 5.03 8.91
C ASN A 46 18.96 3.66 8.23
N ILE A 47 18.13 3.61 7.19
CA ILE A 47 17.77 2.39 6.48
C ILE A 47 18.31 2.43 5.06
N ASP A 48 19.30 1.59 4.78
CA ASP A 48 19.86 1.44 3.45
C ASP A 48 18.82 0.95 2.42
N LEU A 49 19.06 1.28 1.16
CA LEU A 49 18.23 0.85 0.03
C LEU A 49 18.02 -0.68 0.02
N ILE A 50 19.07 -1.44 0.27
CA ILE A 50 19.01 -2.90 0.32
C ILE A 50 18.04 -3.37 1.39
N PHE A 51 18.07 -2.75 2.58
CA PHE A 51 17.17 -3.12 3.67
C PHE A 51 15.71 -2.77 3.35
N ARG A 52 15.45 -1.63 2.69
CA ARG A 52 14.09 -1.28 2.21
C ARG A 52 13.56 -2.30 1.21
N LEU A 53 14.41 -2.80 0.31
CA LEU A 53 14.06 -3.87 -0.64
C LEU A 53 13.85 -5.21 0.07
N LEU A 54 14.66 -5.54 1.07
CA LEU A 54 14.49 -6.77 1.86
C LEU A 54 13.17 -6.75 2.67
N LEU A 55 12.77 -5.60 3.21
CA LEU A 55 11.50 -5.46 3.92
C LEU A 55 10.28 -5.59 3.00
N LEU A 56 10.41 -5.25 1.73
CA LEU A 56 9.33 -5.40 0.76
C LEU A 56 8.92 -6.88 0.60
N VAL A 57 9.88 -7.81 0.67
CA VAL A 57 9.61 -9.25 0.50
C VAL A 57 8.59 -9.78 1.53
N PRO A 58 8.81 -9.63 2.85
CA PRO A 58 7.81 -10.07 3.82
C PRO A 58 6.50 -9.30 3.75
N ILE A 59 6.49 -8.01 3.40
CA ILE A 59 5.27 -7.23 3.22
C ILE A 59 4.40 -7.86 2.12
N LEU A 60 4.96 -8.11 0.94
CA LEU A 60 4.26 -8.75 -0.16
C LEU A 60 3.82 -10.17 0.17
N PHE A 61 4.70 -10.97 0.76
CA PHE A 61 4.42 -12.36 1.12
C PHE A 61 3.26 -12.45 2.13
N LEU A 62 3.30 -11.66 3.19
CA LEU A 62 2.25 -11.61 4.19
C LEU A 62 0.93 -11.06 3.62
N GLY A 63 1.00 -10.05 2.75
CA GLY A 63 -0.15 -9.53 2.04
C GLY A 63 -0.84 -10.61 1.22
N PHE A 64 -0.12 -11.26 0.31
CA PHE A 64 -0.68 -12.34 -0.52
C PHE A 64 -1.21 -13.53 0.30
N ILE A 65 -0.48 -13.99 1.32
CA ILE A 65 -0.93 -15.12 2.16
C ILE A 65 -2.19 -14.75 2.93
N SER A 66 -2.22 -13.57 3.56
CA SER A 66 -3.36 -13.17 4.39
C SER A 66 -4.65 -13.04 3.58
N LEU A 67 -4.54 -12.57 2.33
CA LEU A 67 -5.65 -12.47 1.40
C LEU A 67 -6.08 -13.84 0.87
N ASN A 68 -5.14 -14.72 0.51
CA ASN A 68 -5.47 -16.05 -0.01
C ASN A 68 -6.17 -16.94 1.03
N ILE A 69 -5.71 -16.93 2.28
CA ILE A 69 -6.31 -17.74 3.35
C ILE A 69 -7.74 -17.27 3.66
N ASN A 70 -8.03 -15.99 3.53
CA ASN A 70 -9.35 -15.42 3.82
C ASN A 70 -10.11 -15.04 2.54
N PHE A 71 -9.75 -15.64 1.41
CA PHE A 71 -10.29 -15.25 0.11
C PHE A 71 -11.81 -15.28 0.04
N GLU A 72 -12.46 -16.27 0.67
CA GLU A 72 -13.92 -16.35 0.74
C GLU A 72 -14.53 -15.16 1.51
N GLU A 73 -13.86 -14.69 2.54
CA GLU A 73 -14.30 -13.55 3.35
C GLU A 73 -14.02 -12.22 2.65
N VAL A 74 -12.88 -12.12 1.95
CA VAL A 74 -12.38 -10.89 1.31
C VAL A 74 -12.87 -10.77 -0.14
N GLY A 75 -12.87 -11.87 -0.90
CA GLY A 75 -12.99 -11.84 -2.36
C GLY A 75 -14.39 -11.98 -2.95
N ILE A 76 -15.33 -12.63 -2.23
CA ILE A 76 -16.65 -12.92 -2.82
C ILE A 76 -17.61 -11.73 -2.69
N LYS A 77 -17.47 -10.87 -1.70
CA LYS A 77 -18.43 -9.79 -1.40
C LYS A 77 -18.15 -8.48 -2.12
N SER A 78 -16.91 -8.18 -2.48
CA SER A 78 -16.53 -6.98 -3.24
C SER A 78 -15.18 -7.21 -3.94
N LYS A 79 -14.97 -6.59 -5.10
CA LYS A 79 -13.69 -6.67 -5.82
C LYS A 79 -12.56 -5.94 -5.08
N ASP A 80 -12.91 -4.97 -4.26
CA ASP A 80 -11.99 -4.17 -3.46
C ASP A 80 -12.66 -3.87 -2.10
N PRO A 81 -12.52 -4.77 -1.12
CA PRO A 81 -13.12 -4.57 0.17
C PRO A 81 -12.35 -3.51 0.97
N SER A 82 -13.02 -2.44 1.33
CA SER A 82 -12.45 -1.26 2.00
C SER A 82 -11.70 -1.51 3.32
N PHE A 83 -11.79 -2.72 3.88
CA PHE A 83 -11.06 -3.13 5.07
C PHE A 83 -9.72 -3.82 4.77
N VAL A 84 -9.46 -4.15 3.53
CA VAL A 84 -8.15 -4.56 3.03
C VAL A 84 -7.40 -3.28 2.70
N VAL A 85 -6.22 -3.13 3.26
CA VAL A 85 -5.35 -1.94 3.10
C VAL A 85 -3.86 -2.31 3.09
N ILE A 86 -3.55 -3.62 3.08
CA ILE A 86 -2.17 -4.12 2.99
C ILE A 86 -1.57 -3.87 1.61
N ASP A 87 -2.40 -3.82 0.57
CA ASP A 87 -2.08 -3.46 -0.79
C ASP A 87 -1.61 -2.00 -0.89
N GLU A 88 -2.34 -1.05 -0.28
CA GLU A 88 -1.92 0.34 -0.22
C GLU A 88 -0.64 0.52 0.60
N PHE A 89 -0.47 -0.29 1.67
CA PHE A 89 0.78 -0.29 2.43
C PHE A 89 1.96 -0.75 1.56
N ALA A 90 1.80 -1.86 0.83
CA ALA A 90 2.83 -2.43 -0.03
C ALA A 90 3.16 -1.51 -1.22
N GLY A 91 2.13 -0.98 -1.90
CA GLY A 91 2.29 -0.05 -3.03
C GLY A 91 2.99 1.24 -2.60
N MET A 92 2.58 1.82 -1.45
CA MET A 92 3.23 3.00 -0.91
C MET A 92 4.67 2.73 -0.47
N TRP A 93 4.96 1.54 0.11
CA TRP A 93 6.33 1.14 0.43
C TRP A 93 7.23 1.12 -0.81
N ILE A 94 6.73 0.58 -1.93
CA ILE A 94 7.43 0.59 -3.23
C ILE A 94 7.70 2.01 -3.70
N ALA A 95 6.70 2.89 -3.64
CA ALA A 95 6.82 4.29 -4.04
C ALA A 95 7.92 5.05 -3.24
N LEU A 96 8.16 4.63 -1.99
CA LEU A 96 9.10 5.28 -1.08
C LEU A 96 10.52 4.68 -1.10
N ILE A 97 10.79 3.65 -1.90
CA ILE A 97 12.09 2.93 -1.86
C ILE A 97 13.29 3.87 -1.95
N ILE A 98 13.22 4.90 -2.79
CA ILE A 98 14.31 5.86 -3.03
C ILE A 98 14.08 7.23 -2.39
N SER A 99 12.98 7.40 -1.65
CA SER A 99 12.60 8.67 -1.04
C SER A 99 13.26 8.82 0.32
N ASP A 100 14.24 9.69 0.42
CA ASP A 100 15.02 9.99 1.63
C ASP A 100 14.77 11.40 2.16
N GLN A 101 14.20 12.28 1.35
CA GLN A 101 13.92 13.67 1.69
C GLN A 101 12.41 13.89 1.84
N LEU A 102 12.01 14.79 2.74
CA LEU A 102 10.61 15.12 2.99
C LEU A 102 9.86 15.48 1.71
N PHE A 103 10.48 16.24 0.81
CA PHE A 103 9.87 16.61 -0.47
C PHE A 103 9.55 15.37 -1.32
N LEU A 104 10.49 14.42 -1.43
CA LEU A 104 10.29 13.19 -2.19
C LEU A 104 9.23 12.28 -1.54
N ILE A 105 9.16 12.24 -0.21
CA ILE A 105 8.13 11.49 0.52
C ILE A 105 6.74 12.06 0.22
N ILE A 106 6.58 13.40 0.26
CA ILE A 106 5.30 14.05 -0.06
C ILE A 106 4.92 13.79 -1.51
N MET A 107 5.85 13.94 -2.46
CA MET A 107 5.60 13.68 -3.87
C MET A 107 5.22 12.21 -4.12
N SER A 108 5.92 11.26 -3.47
CA SER A 108 5.59 9.84 -3.56
C SER A 108 4.16 9.58 -3.07
N PHE A 109 3.77 10.17 -1.94
CA PHE A 109 2.42 10.01 -1.41
C PHE A 109 1.34 10.55 -2.36
N LEU A 110 1.52 11.77 -2.86
CA LEU A 110 0.55 12.40 -3.76
C LEU A 110 0.42 11.63 -5.09
N LEU A 111 1.54 11.23 -5.69
CA LEU A 111 1.55 10.47 -6.94
C LEU A 111 0.97 9.06 -6.76
N PHE A 112 1.34 8.37 -5.69
CA PHE A 112 0.79 7.04 -5.39
C PHE A 112 -0.73 7.12 -5.25
N ARG A 113 -1.25 8.04 -4.43
CA ARG A 113 -2.70 8.22 -4.26
C ARG A 113 -3.40 8.64 -5.55
N PHE A 114 -2.75 9.44 -6.37
CA PHE A 114 -3.28 9.78 -7.69
C PHE A 114 -3.45 8.52 -8.57
N PHE A 115 -2.42 7.68 -8.70
CA PHE A 115 -2.49 6.46 -9.52
C PHE A 115 -3.46 5.42 -8.95
N ASP A 116 -3.46 5.23 -7.64
CA ASP A 116 -4.34 4.32 -6.95
C ASP A 116 -5.83 4.71 -7.12
N ILE A 117 -6.19 5.97 -6.90
CA ILE A 117 -7.58 6.43 -7.00
C ILE A 117 -8.05 6.49 -8.46
N THR A 118 -7.21 7.00 -9.36
CA THR A 118 -7.59 7.18 -10.77
C THR A 118 -7.50 5.90 -11.59
N LYS A 119 -6.74 4.90 -11.11
CA LYS A 119 -6.43 3.65 -11.81
C LYS A 119 -5.97 3.89 -13.26
N PHE A 120 -5.18 4.99 -13.44
CA PHE A 120 -4.69 5.45 -14.74
C PHE A 120 -3.64 4.49 -15.34
N LEU A 121 -3.33 4.63 -16.64
CA LEU A 121 -2.33 3.83 -17.37
C LEU A 121 -2.55 2.31 -17.31
N GLY A 122 -3.80 1.86 -17.28
CA GLY A 122 -4.12 0.43 -17.38
C GLY A 122 -4.20 -0.30 -16.03
N ILE A 123 -4.01 0.37 -14.91
CA ILE A 123 -4.21 -0.21 -13.57
C ILE A 123 -5.62 -0.76 -13.43
N ASN A 124 -6.63 -0.10 -14.00
CA ASN A 124 -8.02 -0.56 -14.04
C ASN A 124 -8.21 -1.93 -14.72
N LYS A 125 -7.26 -2.40 -15.55
CA LYS A 125 -7.29 -3.75 -16.14
C LYS A 125 -6.73 -4.79 -15.16
N ILE A 126 -5.74 -4.39 -14.34
CA ILE A 126 -5.09 -5.24 -13.34
C ILE A 126 -6.05 -5.51 -12.19
N GLU A 127 -6.77 -4.50 -11.71
CA GLU A 127 -7.83 -4.61 -10.70
C GLU A 127 -8.92 -5.65 -11.07
N LYS A 128 -9.13 -5.90 -12.39
CA LYS A 128 -10.10 -6.90 -12.86
C LYS A 128 -9.62 -8.34 -12.73
N LEU A 129 -8.36 -8.57 -12.40
CA LEU A 129 -7.85 -9.92 -12.11
C LEU A 129 -8.57 -10.49 -10.89
N ASN A 130 -8.79 -11.80 -10.93
CA ASN A 130 -9.50 -12.48 -9.85
C ASN A 130 -8.58 -12.73 -8.65
N GLY A 131 -9.16 -12.65 -7.46
CA GLY A 131 -8.51 -13.05 -6.21
C GLY A 131 -7.56 -12.02 -5.64
N SER A 132 -6.68 -12.49 -4.77
CA SER A 132 -5.66 -11.67 -4.10
C SER A 132 -4.70 -10.97 -5.09
N LEU A 133 -4.55 -11.51 -6.29
CA LEU A 133 -3.72 -10.90 -7.33
C LEU A 133 -4.29 -9.57 -7.81
N GLY A 134 -5.59 -9.48 -8.08
CA GLY A 134 -6.22 -8.22 -8.49
C GLY A 134 -6.10 -7.14 -7.43
N ILE A 135 -6.30 -7.54 -6.16
CA ILE A 135 -6.25 -6.61 -5.02
C ILE A 135 -4.82 -6.08 -4.78
N MET A 136 -3.80 -6.94 -4.85
CA MET A 136 -2.43 -6.53 -4.55
C MET A 136 -1.72 -5.86 -5.73
N LEU A 137 -1.94 -6.36 -6.97
CA LEU A 137 -1.14 -5.93 -8.12
C LEU A 137 -1.46 -4.53 -8.60
N ASP A 138 -2.70 -4.06 -8.46
CA ASP A 138 -3.06 -2.71 -8.90
C ASP A 138 -2.29 -1.64 -8.09
N ASP A 139 -2.17 -1.80 -6.79
CA ASP A 139 -1.41 -0.88 -5.93
C ASP A 139 0.11 -1.08 -6.06
N ILE A 140 0.59 -2.30 -6.29
CA ILE A 140 1.99 -2.55 -6.64
C ILE A 140 2.36 -1.77 -7.92
N VAL A 141 1.51 -1.81 -8.95
CA VAL A 141 1.77 -1.08 -10.20
C VAL A 141 1.65 0.43 -10.01
N ALA A 142 0.69 0.91 -9.21
CA ALA A 142 0.62 2.31 -8.82
C ALA A 142 1.91 2.78 -8.11
N GLY A 143 2.43 1.95 -7.20
CA GLY A 143 3.70 2.17 -6.51
C GLY A 143 4.90 2.21 -7.46
N LEU A 144 4.96 1.29 -8.43
CA LEU A 144 6.04 1.26 -9.44
C LEU A 144 6.00 2.49 -10.34
N TYR A 145 4.83 2.93 -10.81
CA TYR A 145 4.72 4.16 -11.61
C TYR A 145 5.18 5.37 -10.80
N THR A 146 4.79 5.44 -9.54
CA THR A 146 5.24 6.49 -8.63
C THR A 146 6.76 6.45 -8.45
N LEU A 147 7.34 5.29 -8.19
CA LEU A 147 8.78 5.10 -8.03
C LEU A 147 9.56 5.60 -9.25
N ILE A 148 9.10 5.28 -10.47
CA ILE A 148 9.73 5.72 -11.71
C ILE A 148 9.70 7.26 -11.81
N ILE A 149 8.56 7.89 -11.55
CA ILE A 149 8.45 9.36 -11.63
C ILE A 149 9.33 10.03 -10.56
N VAL A 150 9.28 9.54 -9.33
CA VAL A 150 10.10 10.07 -8.22
C VAL A 150 11.59 9.88 -8.48
N PHE A 151 11.98 8.78 -9.12
CA PHE A 151 13.37 8.57 -9.55
C PHE A 151 13.85 9.67 -10.51
N PHE A 152 13.05 10.02 -11.52
CA PHE A 152 13.40 11.13 -12.41
C PHE A 152 13.40 12.47 -11.68
N ILE A 153 12.42 12.73 -10.80
CA ILE A 153 12.40 13.95 -9.99
C ILE A 153 13.69 14.05 -9.15
N LYS A 154 14.11 12.94 -8.52
CA LYS A 154 15.33 12.90 -7.72
C LYS A 154 16.59 13.23 -8.53
N ILE A 155 16.73 12.67 -9.75
CA ILE A 155 17.89 12.95 -10.62
C ILE A 155 17.94 14.41 -11.09
N PHE A 156 16.78 15.02 -11.37
CA PHE A 156 16.75 16.37 -11.93
C PHE A 156 16.81 17.48 -10.89
N LEU A 157 16.45 17.21 -9.63
CA LEU A 157 16.38 18.22 -8.59
C LEU A 157 17.49 18.10 -7.51
N PHE A 158 18.10 16.90 -7.39
CA PHE A 158 19.08 16.58 -6.36
C PHE A 158 20.31 15.89 -6.95
#